data_880a2f2695eccdf61762f21e56278219
#
_entry.id   880a2f2695eccdf61762f21e56278219
#
_cell.length_a   1.000
_cell.length_b   1.000
_cell.length_c   1.000
_cell.angle_alpha   90.00
_cell.angle_beta   90.00
_cell.angle_gamma   90.00
#
_symmetry.space_group_name_H-M   'P 1'
#
loop_
_entity.id
_entity.type
_entity.pdbx_description
1 polymer ?
#
loop_
_entity_poly.entity_id
_entity_poly.type
_entity_poly.pdbx_seq_one_letter_code
_entity_poly.pdbx_strand_id
1 'polypeptide(L)'
;MTPAAAERPVILAMGTSLTAGYGLDPDDSWPSLVQKRIDAAGLPHRLSNAGVSGETSAGALRRMDWLLRQRVSVFILETGANDMLRGQDVAATRANVDAILARARRQAPPPRLVLLGMRAAPNLGAEYVRSFSSIYADVARKHEAVLVPFVLDGVAGVQRLNQADGVHPTAEGQKVIAETVWRVLEPLLRSSLPGSRDSAEPPVHGAF
;
A
#
# COMPACT_ATOMS: atom_id res chain seq x y z
N MET A 1 10.40 -20.95 32.31
CA MET A 1 10.63 -19.88 31.31
C MET A 1 9.45 -19.87 30.35
N THR A 2 8.56 -18.90 30.44
CA THR A 2 7.47 -18.70 29.46
C THR A 2 8.08 -18.37 28.10
N PRO A 3 7.76 -19.10 27.04
CA PRO A 3 8.28 -18.74 25.71
C PRO A 3 7.83 -17.31 25.41
N ALA A 4 8.77 -16.45 25.01
CA ALA A 4 8.47 -15.11 24.54
C ALA A 4 7.41 -15.24 23.44
N ALA A 5 6.29 -14.52 23.56
CA ALA A 5 5.27 -14.50 22.53
C ALA A 5 5.95 -14.10 21.22
N ALA A 6 5.86 -14.95 20.20
CA ALA A 6 6.47 -14.67 18.91
C ALA A 6 5.98 -13.31 18.41
N GLU A 7 6.92 -12.44 18.08
CA GLU A 7 6.61 -11.08 17.63
C GLU A 7 5.75 -11.16 16.35
N ARG A 8 4.60 -10.49 16.35
CA ARG A 8 3.69 -10.48 15.19
C ARG A 8 4.41 -9.90 13.97
N PRO A 9 4.39 -10.58 12.79
CA PRO A 9 4.98 -10.02 11.57
C PRO A 9 4.39 -8.66 11.24
N VAL A 10 5.24 -7.69 10.89
CA VAL A 10 4.82 -6.30 10.67
C VAL A 10 4.45 -6.07 9.22
N ILE A 11 3.27 -5.54 8.99
CA ILE A 11 2.86 -4.89 7.74
C ILE A 11 3.07 -3.39 7.94
N LEU A 12 3.95 -2.77 7.17
CA LEU A 12 4.20 -1.35 7.24
C LEU A 12 3.44 -0.64 6.11
N ALA A 13 2.42 0.14 6.46
CA ALA A 13 1.69 0.99 5.53
C ALA A 13 2.25 2.41 5.55
N MET A 14 3.11 2.69 4.58
CA MET A 14 3.68 4.02 4.37
C MET A 14 2.82 4.80 3.39
N GLY A 15 2.41 6.02 3.76
CA GLY A 15 1.55 6.79 2.88
C GLY A 15 1.37 8.25 3.30
N THR A 16 0.39 8.87 2.68
CA THR A 16 0.06 10.29 2.85
C THR A 16 -1.14 10.49 3.78
N SER A 17 -1.91 11.55 3.58
CA SER A 17 -3.16 11.82 4.29
C SER A 17 -4.22 10.73 4.10
N LEU A 18 -4.22 10.05 2.96
CA LEU A 18 -5.14 8.95 2.68
C LEU A 18 -4.88 7.76 3.62
N THR A 19 -3.61 7.45 3.85
CA THR A 19 -3.17 6.39 4.78
C THR A 19 -3.30 6.84 6.23
N ALA A 20 -2.97 8.10 6.53
CA ALA A 20 -3.11 8.66 7.88
C ALA A 20 -4.57 8.71 8.39
N GLY A 21 -5.56 8.74 7.48
CA GLY A 21 -6.96 8.95 7.83
C GLY A 21 -7.26 10.41 8.18
N TYR A 22 -6.73 11.36 7.38
CA TYR A 22 -6.86 12.80 7.64
C TYR A 22 -8.32 13.21 7.89
N GLY A 23 -8.53 13.96 8.98
CA GLY A 23 -9.84 14.48 9.34
C GLY A 23 -10.81 13.47 9.97
N LEU A 24 -10.36 12.24 10.23
CA LEU A 24 -11.17 11.14 10.78
C LEU A 24 -10.62 10.65 12.11
N ASP A 25 -11.44 9.88 12.83
CA ASP A 25 -10.94 9.07 13.93
C ASP A 25 -9.88 8.08 13.40
N PRO A 26 -8.75 7.88 14.10
CA PRO A 26 -7.74 6.89 13.70
C PRO A 26 -8.30 5.49 13.42
N ASP A 27 -9.35 5.09 14.11
CA ASP A 27 -10.03 3.80 13.94
C ASP A 27 -10.81 3.66 12.62
N ASP A 28 -11.11 4.77 11.97
CA ASP A 28 -11.79 4.83 10.67
C ASP A 28 -10.81 4.87 9.49
N SER A 29 -9.50 4.98 9.75
CA SER A 29 -8.50 4.91 8.68
C SER A 29 -8.48 3.52 8.03
N TRP A 30 -8.21 3.45 6.71
CA TRP A 30 -8.13 2.15 6.02
C TRP A 30 -7.12 1.17 6.65
N PRO A 31 -5.96 1.62 7.20
CA PRO A 31 -5.06 0.70 7.88
C PRO A 31 -5.68 0.07 9.12
N SER A 32 -6.41 0.85 9.94
CA SER A 32 -7.11 0.34 11.12
C SER A 32 -8.22 -0.63 10.74
N LEU A 33 -8.98 -0.32 9.68
CA LEU A 33 -10.03 -1.19 9.15
C LEU A 33 -9.46 -2.51 8.61
N VAL A 34 -8.31 -2.46 7.93
CA VAL A 34 -7.58 -3.66 7.46
C VAL A 34 -7.04 -4.46 8.64
N GLN A 35 -6.54 -3.81 9.71
CA GLN A 35 -6.13 -4.52 10.92
C GLN A 35 -7.28 -5.31 11.54
N LYS A 36 -8.47 -4.70 11.64
CA LYS A 36 -9.68 -5.41 12.14
C LYS A 36 -9.98 -6.66 11.31
N ARG A 37 -9.78 -6.62 9.98
CA ARG A 37 -9.94 -7.79 9.10
C ARG A 37 -8.85 -8.85 9.31
N ILE A 38 -7.61 -8.44 9.49
CA ILE A 38 -6.48 -9.34 9.81
C ILE A 38 -6.80 -10.13 11.08
N ASP A 39 -7.26 -9.44 12.12
CA ASP A 39 -7.60 -10.06 13.42
C ASP A 39 -8.82 -10.99 13.28
N ALA A 40 -9.86 -10.57 12.57
CA ALA A 40 -11.04 -11.40 12.28
C ALA A 40 -10.72 -12.66 11.46
N ALA A 41 -9.73 -12.58 10.56
CA ALA A 41 -9.25 -13.70 9.76
C ALA A 41 -8.28 -14.63 10.53
N GLY A 42 -7.97 -14.33 11.81
CA GLY A 42 -7.02 -15.09 12.65
C GLY A 42 -5.57 -15.03 12.15
N LEU A 43 -5.21 -14.00 11.37
CA LEU A 43 -3.86 -13.84 10.83
C LEU A 43 -2.93 -13.19 11.86
N PRO A 44 -1.68 -13.66 12.01
CA PRO A 44 -0.79 -13.20 13.09
C PRO A 44 -0.11 -11.85 12.82
N HIS A 45 -0.54 -11.11 11.81
CA HIS A 45 0.14 -9.90 11.38
C HIS A 45 -0.34 -8.66 12.17
N ARG A 46 0.57 -7.69 12.32
CA ARG A 46 0.28 -6.36 12.86
C ARG A 46 0.52 -5.31 11.77
N LEU A 47 -0.49 -4.50 11.48
CA LEU A 47 -0.36 -3.39 10.54
C LEU A 47 0.07 -2.12 11.30
N SER A 48 1.15 -1.50 10.84
CA SER A 48 1.67 -0.24 11.35
C SER A 48 1.33 0.87 10.35
N ASN A 49 0.48 1.81 10.77
CA ASN A 49 0.16 2.99 9.97
C ASN A 49 1.29 4.01 10.09
N ALA A 50 1.95 4.30 8.98
CA ALA A 50 3.00 5.30 8.84
C ALA A 50 2.62 6.39 7.81
N GLY A 51 1.33 6.73 7.73
CA GLY A 51 0.83 7.84 6.93
C GLY A 51 1.23 9.20 7.50
N VAL A 52 1.62 10.14 6.65
CA VAL A 52 1.93 11.52 7.00
C VAL A 52 1.22 12.47 6.03
N SER A 53 0.27 13.23 6.57
CA SER A 53 -0.54 14.16 5.77
C SER A 53 0.34 15.22 5.08
N GLY A 54 0.07 15.45 3.79
CA GLY A 54 0.82 16.41 2.98
C GLY A 54 2.20 15.94 2.51
N GLU A 55 2.61 14.70 2.81
CA GLU A 55 3.93 14.21 2.43
C GLU A 55 4.02 13.94 0.91
N THR A 56 5.12 14.40 0.29
CA THR A 56 5.49 14.06 -1.08
C THR A 56 6.34 12.80 -1.12
N SER A 57 6.51 12.23 -2.34
CA SER A 57 7.39 11.06 -2.54
C SER A 57 8.83 11.31 -2.05
N ALA A 58 9.33 12.55 -2.23
CA ALA A 58 10.65 12.93 -1.70
C ALA A 58 10.67 12.95 -0.16
N GLY A 59 9.59 13.40 0.50
CA GLY A 59 9.43 13.34 1.95
C GLY A 59 9.43 11.90 2.45
N ALA A 60 8.64 11.06 1.80
CA ALA A 60 8.55 9.64 2.05
C ALA A 60 9.93 8.96 1.97
N LEU A 61 10.69 9.21 0.90
CA LEU A 61 12.02 8.62 0.71
C LEU A 61 13.00 8.99 1.86
N ARG A 62 12.94 10.24 2.37
CA ARG A 62 13.85 10.69 3.45
C ARG A 62 13.66 9.93 4.76
N ARG A 63 12.45 9.46 5.08
CA ARG A 63 12.20 8.77 6.36
C ARG A 63 12.29 7.24 6.29
N MET A 64 12.64 6.67 5.11
CA MET A 64 12.73 5.22 4.91
C MET A 64 13.65 4.53 5.91
N ASP A 65 14.84 5.08 6.18
CA ASP A 65 15.81 4.46 7.07
C ASP A 65 15.30 4.33 8.51
N TRP A 66 14.54 5.31 8.95
CA TRP A 66 13.92 5.25 10.27
C TRP A 66 12.81 4.20 10.32
N LEU A 67 11.96 4.15 9.30
CA LEU A 67 10.84 3.20 9.23
C LEU A 67 11.32 1.75 9.12
N LEU A 68 12.42 1.51 8.42
CA LEU A 68 12.99 0.18 8.20
C LEU A 68 13.91 -0.30 9.34
N ARG A 69 14.00 0.40 10.48
CA ARG A 69 14.69 -0.10 11.67
C ARG A 69 14.01 -1.34 12.26
N GLN A 70 12.70 -1.49 12.04
CA GLN A 70 11.95 -2.70 12.37
C GLN A 70 11.95 -3.67 11.20
N ARG A 71 11.83 -4.97 11.48
CA ARG A 71 11.64 -5.98 10.44
C ARG A 71 10.24 -5.89 9.87
N VAL A 72 10.13 -5.82 8.55
CA VAL A 72 8.86 -5.69 7.82
C VAL A 72 8.62 -6.96 7.01
N SER A 73 7.45 -7.56 7.12
CA SER A 73 7.03 -8.72 6.33
C SER A 73 6.32 -8.32 5.03
N VAL A 74 5.52 -7.25 5.09
CA VAL A 74 4.85 -6.64 3.93
C VAL A 74 5.04 -5.12 4.00
N PHE A 75 5.49 -4.53 2.93
CA PHE A 75 5.62 -3.08 2.79
C PHE A 75 4.59 -2.57 1.79
N ILE A 76 3.69 -1.73 2.25
CA ILE A 76 2.66 -1.08 1.43
C ILE A 76 3.06 0.38 1.24
N LEU A 77 3.12 0.83 -0.01
CA LEU A 77 3.42 2.22 -0.35
C LEU A 77 2.22 2.90 -1.02
N GLU A 78 1.77 4.01 -0.45
CA GLU A 78 0.83 4.96 -1.03
C GLU A 78 1.52 6.33 -1.07
N THR A 79 1.77 6.90 -2.24
CA THR A 79 2.43 8.21 -2.39
C THR A 79 2.20 8.79 -3.79
N GLY A 80 2.58 10.05 -3.99
CA GLY A 80 2.55 10.74 -5.28
C GLY A 80 1.38 11.69 -5.47
N ALA A 81 0.28 11.56 -4.70
CA ALA A 81 -0.85 12.49 -4.79
C ALA A 81 -0.42 13.94 -4.50
N ASN A 82 0.38 14.16 -3.46
CA ASN A 82 0.89 15.49 -3.10
C ASN A 82 1.92 16.02 -4.09
N ASP A 83 2.67 15.14 -4.75
CA ASP A 83 3.56 15.51 -5.85
C ASP A 83 2.75 16.08 -7.01
N MET A 84 1.70 15.37 -7.42
CA MET A 84 0.77 15.80 -8.46
C MET A 84 0.08 17.13 -8.09
N LEU A 85 -0.49 17.25 -6.89
CA LEU A 85 -1.20 18.46 -6.43
C LEU A 85 -0.29 19.68 -6.39
N ARG A 86 1.02 19.49 -6.21
CA ARG A 86 2.02 20.57 -6.19
C ARG A 86 2.74 20.75 -7.51
N GLY A 87 2.32 20.08 -8.58
CA GLY A 87 2.94 20.17 -9.89
C GLY A 87 4.41 19.73 -9.92
N GLN A 88 4.78 18.74 -9.07
CA GLN A 88 6.14 18.21 -9.08
C GLN A 88 6.45 17.47 -10.37
N ASP A 89 7.72 17.44 -10.73
CA ASP A 89 8.19 16.69 -11.89
C ASP A 89 7.83 15.19 -11.76
N VAL A 90 7.21 14.66 -12.82
CA VAL A 90 6.79 13.25 -12.90
C VAL A 90 7.99 12.32 -12.87
N ALA A 91 9.11 12.69 -13.51
CA ALA A 91 10.32 11.87 -13.50
C ALA A 91 10.94 11.81 -12.10
N ALA A 92 10.94 12.93 -11.37
CA ALA A 92 11.39 12.95 -9.97
C ALA A 92 10.47 12.12 -9.07
N THR A 93 9.15 12.21 -9.23
CA THR A 93 8.17 11.38 -8.51
C THR A 93 8.42 9.89 -8.79
N ARG A 94 8.60 9.51 -10.05
CA ARG A 94 8.94 8.13 -10.46
C ARG A 94 10.22 7.64 -9.79
N ALA A 95 11.28 8.45 -9.83
CA ALA A 95 12.57 8.10 -9.24
C ALA A 95 12.46 7.89 -7.71
N ASN A 96 11.66 8.71 -7.03
CA ASN A 96 11.44 8.56 -5.59
C ASN A 96 10.66 7.28 -5.27
N VAL A 97 9.57 6.96 -6.00
CA VAL A 97 8.78 5.73 -5.81
C VAL A 97 9.65 4.50 -6.04
N ASP A 98 10.45 4.51 -7.11
CA ASP A 98 11.41 3.45 -7.44
C ASP A 98 12.45 3.26 -6.32
N ALA A 99 13.05 4.35 -5.84
CA ALA A 99 14.05 4.32 -4.77
C ALA A 99 13.48 3.82 -3.43
N ILE A 100 12.22 4.18 -3.10
CA ILE A 100 11.53 3.69 -1.90
C ILE A 100 11.38 2.17 -1.94
N LEU A 101 10.85 1.61 -3.04
CA LEU A 101 10.69 0.16 -3.17
C LEU A 101 12.04 -0.57 -3.20
N ALA A 102 13.03 -0.02 -3.92
CA ALA A 102 14.39 -0.55 -3.93
C ALA A 102 14.99 -0.61 -2.52
N ARG A 103 14.74 0.42 -1.70
CA ARG A 103 15.24 0.48 -0.33
C ARG A 103 14.55 -0.53 0.58
N ALA A 104 13.23 -0.69 0.47
CA ALA A 104 12.48 -1.69 1.23
C ALA A 104 13.00 -3.12 0.92
N ARG A 105 13.29 -3.43 -0.34
CA ARG A 105 13.83 -4.75 -0.76
C ARG A 105 15.20 -5.09 -0.18
N ARG A 106 15.95 -4.13 0.36
CA ARG A 106 17.26 -4.40 0.98
C ARG A 106 17.21 -5.06 2.35
N GLN A 107 16.03 -5.14 2.97
CA GLN A 107 15.91 -5.91 4.22
C GLN A 107 16.17 -7.41 3.96
N ALA A 108 16.71 -8.10 4.95
CA ALA A 108 16.98 -9.53 4.90
C ALA A 108 16.16 -10.27 5.98
N PRO A 109 15.16 -11.09 5.60
CA PRO A 109 14.64 -11.30 4.25
C PRO A 109 13.88 -10.06 3.74
N PRO A 110 13.78 -9.89 2.40
CA PRO A 110 13.04 -8.78 1.83
C PRO A 110 11.53 -8.90 2.09
N PRO A 111 10.83 -7.78 2.37
CA PRO A 111 9.39 -7.77 2.51
C PRO A 111 8.71 -8.04 1.17
N ARG A 112 7.47 -8.53 1.21
CA ARG A 112 6.58 -8.46 0.06
C ARG A 112 6.18 -7.01 -0.17
N LEU A 113 6.13 -6.59 -1.43
CA LEU A 113 5.84 -5.21 -1.80
C LEU A 113 4.43 -5.09 -2.36
N VAL A 114 3.71 -4.09 -1.87
CA VAL A 114 2.40 -3.66 -2.39
C VAL A 114 2.49 -2.18 -2.73
N LEU A 115 2.15 -1.82 -3.95
CA LEU A 115 2.13 -0.42 -4.41
C LEU A 115 0.68 -0.01 -4.67
N LEU A 116 0.23 1.02 -3.97
CA LEU A 116 -1.10 1.61 -4.17
C LEU A 116 -0.99 2.72 -5.22
N GLY A 117 -1.52 2.45 -6.40
CA GLY A 117 -1.47 3.36 -7.53
C GLY A 117 -2.36 4.59 -7.35
N MET A 118 -1.95 5.68 -7.98
CA MET A 118 -2.66 6.95 -8.00
C MET A 118 -2.89 7.39 -9.45
N ARG A 119 -3.94 8.19 -9.68
CA ARG A 119 -4.22 8.79 -10.98
C ARG A 119 -4.10 10.30 -10.90
N ALA A 120 -3.57 10.92 -11.95
CA ALA A 120 -3.56 12.36 -12.07
C ALA A 120 -4.93 12.91 -12.47
N ALA A 121 -5.24 14.11 -11.97
CA ALA A 121 -6.46 14.81 -12.34
C ALA A 121 -6.45 15.12 -13.85
N PRO A 122 -7.59 14.93 -14.57
CA PRO A 122 -7.62 15.05 -16.03
C PRO A 122 -7.33 16.46 -16.56
N ASN A 123 -7.50 17.49 -15.72
CA ASN A 123 -7.23 18.89 -16.05
C ASN A 123 -5.73 19.25 -16.08
N LEU A 124 -4.83 18.34 -15.72
CA LEU A 124 -3.37 18.56 -15.75
C LEU A 124 -2.74 18.37 -17.14
N GLY A 125 -3.55 18.08 -18.14
CA GLY A 125 -3.09 17.84 -19.50
C GLY A 125 -2.75 16.38 -19.79
N ALA A 126 -3.03 15.94 -21.01
CA ALA A 126 -2.97 14.53 -21.41
C ALA A 126 -1.57 13.90 -21.26
N GLU A 127 -0.52 14.67 -21.52
CA GLU A 127 0.86 14.20 -21.39
C GLU A 127 1.22 13.93 -19.92
N TYR A 128 0.93 14.87 -19.03
CA TYR A 128 1.14 14.72 -17.60
C TYR A 128 0.37 13.52 -17.05
N VAL A 129 -0.93 13.42 -17.39
CA VAL A 129 -1.80 12.32 -16.95
C VAL A 129 -1.24 10.96 -17.37
N ARG A 130 -0.83 10.81 -18.63
CA ARG A 130 -0.23 9.56 -19.13
C ARG A 130 1.07 9.23 -18.40
N SER A 131 1.98 10.20 -18.32
CA SER A 131 3.30 10.03 -17.69
C SER A 131 3.18 9.70 -16.20
N PHE A 132 2.28 10.38 -15.47
CA PHE A 132 2.04 10.12 -14.06
C PHE A 132 1.41 8.73 -13.82
N SER A 133 0.40 8.36 -14.63
CA SER A 133 -0.29 7.07 -14.49
C SER A 133 0.62 5.89 -14.77
N SER A 134 1.62 6.03 -15.65
CA SER A 134 2.57 4.95 -15.96
C SER A 134 3.56 4.67 -14.83
N ILE A 135 3.79 5.60 -13.89
CA ILE A 135 4.74 5.43 -12.77
C ILE A 135 4.49 4.09 -12.05
N TYR A 136 3.24 3.87 -11.63
CA TYR A 136 2.90 2.77 -10.73
C TYR A 136 3.01 1.42 -11.40
N ALA A 137 2.53 1.29 -12.64
CA ALA A 137 2.62 0.04 -13.38
C ALA A 137 4.07 -0.35 -13.71
N ASP A 138 4.89 0.64 -14.10
CA ASP A 138 6.28 0.40 -14.47
C ASP A 138 7.12 0.05 -13.24
N VAL A 139 6.96 0.81 -12.15
CA VAL A 139 7.71 0.58 -10.91
C VAL A 139 7.26 -0.72 -10.22
N ALA A 140 5.96 -1.02 -10.20
CA ALA A 140 5.47 -2.29 -9.65
C ALA A 140 6.06 -3.48 -10.41
N ARG A 141 6.07 -3.43 -11.74
CA ARG A 141 6.68 -4.49 -12.57
C ARG A 141 8.17 -4.64 -12.30
N LYS A 142 8.92 -3.54 -12.24
CA LYS A 142 10.36 -3.54 -11.96
C LYS A 142 10.71 -4.19 -10.61
N HIS A 143 9.88 -3.94 -9.60
CA HIS A 143 10.12 -4.44 -8.24
C HIS A 143 9.30 -5.68 -7.88
N GLU A 144 8.58 -6.29 -8.83
CA GLU A 144 7.69 -7.44 -8.59
C GLU A 144 6.71 -7.15 -7.43
N ALA A 145 6.27 -5.89 -7.33
CA ALA A 145 5.30 -5.46 -6.33
C ALA A 145 3.88 -5.77 -6.81
N VAL A 146 3.02 -6.19 -5.88
CA VAL A 146 1.59 -6.28 -6.16
C VAL A 146 1.04 -4.88 -6.32
N LEU A 147 0.39 -4.60 -7.44
CA LEU A 147 -0.17 -3.30 -7.76
C LEU A 147 -1.68 -3.27 -7.48
N VAL A 148 -2.11 -2.29 -6.68
CA VAL A 148 -3.48 -1.78 -6.72
C VAL A 148 -3.51 -0.65 -7.74
N PRO A 149 -4.14 -0.80 -8.91
CA PRO A 149 -4.01 0.17 -10.01
C PRO A 149 -4.46 1.59 -9.64
N PHE A 150 -5.49 1.71 -8.81
CA PHE A 150 -5.98 2.99 -8.30
C PHE A 150 -6.62 2.81 -6.92
N VAL A 151 -5.98 3.33 -5.88
CA VAL A 151 -6.42 3.14 -4.49
C VAL A 151 -7.76 3.81 -4.19
N LEU A 152 -8.11 4.89 -4.92
CA LEU A 152 -9.37 5.61 -4.80
C LEU A 152 -10.44 5.14 -5.79
N ASP A 153 -10.30 3.94 -6.36
CA ASP A 153 -11.33 3.38 -7.25
C ASP A 153 -12.65 3.22 -6.50
N GLY A 154 -13.74 3.72 -7.10
CA GLY A 154 -15.07 3.77 -6.46
C GLY A 154 -15.23 4.85 -5.38
N VAL A 155 -14.18 5.63 -5.06
CA VAL A 155 -14.21 6.71 -4.05
C VAL A 155 -14.05 8.09 -4.70
N ALA A 156 -13.05 8.24 -5.57
CA ALA A 156 -12.76 9.53 -6.21
C ALA A 156 -13.97 10.07 -6.97
N GLY A 157 -14.33 11.34 -6.71
CA GLY A 157 -15.47 12.01 -7.35
C GLY A 157 -16.85 11.61 -6.84
N VAL A 158 -16.96 10.68 -5.89
CA VAL A 158 -18.24 10.30 -5.27
C VAL A 158 -18.46 11.16 -4.03
N GLN A 159 -19.32 12.16 -4.11
CA GLN A 159 -19.49 13.19 -3.08
C GLN A 159 -19.67 12.63 -1.66
N ARG A 160 -20.51 11.62 -1.45
CA ARG A 160 -20.74 11.02 -0.11
C ARG A 160 -19.53 10.28 0.45
N LEU A 161 -18.57 9.90 -0.38
CA LEU A 161 -17.36 9.16 0.00
C LEU A 161 -16.14 10.07 0.17
N ASN A 162 -16.29 11.38 -0.10
CA ASN A 162 -15.25 12.39 0.07
C ASN A 162 -15.72 13.48 1.04
N GLN A 163 -14.79 14.00 1.82
CA GLN A 163 -15.01 15.14 2.71
C GLN A 163 -15.36 16.39 1.89
N ALA A 164 -15.72 17.49 2.55
CA ALA A 164 -16.13 18.72 1.91
C ALA A 164 -15.07 19.32 0.95
N ASP A 165 -13.79 18.96 1.14
CA ASP A 165 -12.70 19.37 0.27
C ASP A 165 -12.65 18.62 -1.08
N GLY A 166 -13.43 17.56 -1.22
CA GLY A 166 -13.49 16.71 -2.43
C GLY A 166 -12.23 15.87 -2.71
N VAL A 167 -11.28 15.86 -1.78
CA VAL A 167 -9.97 15.19 -1.92
C VAL A 167 -9.82 14.03 -0.94
N HIS A 168 -10.15 14.27 0.32
CA HIS A 168 -9.97 13.28 1.38
C HIS A 168 -11.21 12.41 1.54
N PRO A 169 -11.06 11.08 1.64
CA PRO A 169 -12.19 10.17 1.87
C PRO A 169 -12.87 10.42 3.22
N THR A 170 -14.19 10.23 3.27
CA THR A 170 -14.94 10.08 4.52
C THR A 170 -14.67 8.72 5.16
N ALA A 171 -15.19 8.46 6.37
CA ALA A 171 -15.13 7.13 6.99
C ALA A 171 -15.71 6.03 6.05
N GLU A 172 -16.80 6.35 5.32
CA GLU A 172 -17.36 5.42 4.32
C GLU A 172 -16.40 5.22 3.14
N GLY A 173 -15.73 6.28 2.66
CA GLY A 173 -14.70 6.19 1.62
C GLY A 173 -13.51 5.33 2.07
N GLN A 174 -13.09 5.46 3.32
CA GLN A 174 -12.03 4.64 3.90
C GLN A 174 -12.39 3.14 3.96
N LYS A 175 -13.65 2.79 4.18
CA LYS A 175 -14.11 1.39 4.09
C LYS A 175 -13.95 0.81 2.69
N VAL A 176 -14.23 1.60 1.64
CA VAL A 176 -14.01 1.17 0.25
C VAL A 176 -12.53 0.96 -0.04
N ILE A 177 -11.66 1.89 0.41
CA ILE A 177 -10.20 1.74 0.29
C ILE A 177 -9.72 0.48 1.02
N ALA A 178 -10.19 0.27 2.26
CA ALA A 178 -9.83 -0.91 3.05
C ALA A 178 -10.20 -2.22 2.33
N GLU A 179 -11.38 -2.27 1.69
CA GLU A 179 -11.79 -3.42 0.88
C GLU A 179 -10.86 -3.62 -0.32
N THR A 180 -10.53 -2.54 -1.03
CA THR A 180 -9.64 -2.58 -2.18
C THR A 180 -8.24 -3.09 -1.82
N VAL A 181 -7.68 -2.62 -0.70
CA VAL A 181 -6.38 -3.08 -0.19
C VAL A 181 -6.47 -4.53 0.31
N TRP A 182 -7.54 -4.89 1.02
CA TRP A 182 -7.72 -6.24 1.57
C TRP A 182 -7.72 -7.32 0.51
N ARG A 183 -8.37 -7.09 -0.63
CA ARG A 183 -8.43 -8.07 -1.75
C ARG A 183 -7.06 -8.51 -2.25
N VAL A 184 -6.07 -7.64 -2.21
CA VAL A 184 -4.71 -7.97 -2.63
C VAL A 184 -3.84 -8.43 -1.46
N LEU A 185 -4.11 -7.95 -0.26
CA LEU A 185 -3.30 -8.23 0.91
C LEU A 185 -3.59 -9.62 1.51
N GLU A 186 -4.86 -10.00 1.65
CA GLU A 186 -5.23 -11.28 2.27
C GLU A 186 -4.55 -12.50 1.63
N PRO A 187 -4.54 -12.69 0.28
CA PRO A 187 -3.83 -13.81 -0.33
C PRO A 187 -2.34 -13.80 -0.02
N LEU A 188 -1.71 -12.61 0.02
CA LEU A 188 -0.30 -12.47 0.37
C LEU A 188 -0.02 -12.92 1.81
N LEU A 189 -0.89 -12.56 2.74
CA LEU A 189 -0.71 -12.93 4.15
C LEU A 189 -0.89 -14.44 4.36
N ARG A 190 -1.91 -15.03 3.72
CA ARG A 190 -2.17 -16.47 3.81
C ARG A 190 -1.05 -17.31 3.21
N SER A 191 -0.50 -16.92 2.06
CA SER A 191 0.61 -17.63 1.41
C SER A 191 1.95 -17.53 2.16
N SER A 192 2.05 -16.65 3.17
CA SER A 192 3.25 -16.52 4.01
C SER A 192 3.19 -17.36 5.29
N LEU A 193 2.09 -18.04 5.56
CA LEU A 193 1.95 -18.90 6.74
C LEU A 193 2.72 -20.22 6.55
N PRO A 194 3.33 -20.76 7.63
CA PRO A 194 3.92 -22.09 7.60
C PRO A 194 2.85 -23.13 7.23
N GLY A 195 3.09 -23.95 6.22
CA GLY A 195 2.16 -25.00 5.77
C GLY A 195 1.33 -24.67 4.52
N SER A 196 1.41 -23.45 3.97
CA SER A 196 0.65 -23.08 2.77
C SER A 196 1.31 -23.51 1.43
N ARG A 197 2.44 -24.22 1.46
CA ARG A 197 3.21 -24.59 0.25
C ARG A 197 2.90 -25.96 -0.33
N ASP A 198 1.94 -26.74 0.20
CA ASP A 198 1.68 -28.13 -0.22
C ASP A 198 0.21 -28.35 -0.64
N SER A 199 -0.22 -27.72 -1.72
CA SER A 199 -1.44 -28.18 -2.42
C SER A 199 -1.43 -27.90 -3.93
N ALA A 200 -0.26 -27.91 -4.55
CA ALA A 200 -0.13 -28.03 -6.00
C ALA A 200 0.69 -29.29 -6.30
N GLU A 201 0.08 -30.47 -6.09
CA GLU A 201 0.54 -31.68 -6.79
C GLU A 201 0.31 -31.48 -8.30
N PRO A 202 1.36 -31.66 -9.12
CA PRO A 202 1.14 -31.68 -10.56
C PRO A 202 0.30 -32.91 -10.91
N PRO A 203 -0.60 -32.82 -11.92
CA PRO A 203 -1.38 -33.96 -12.35
C PRO A 203 -0.43 -35.07 -12.83
N VAL A 204 -0.48 -36.22 -12.16
CA VAL A 204 0.15 -37.44 -12.61
C VAL A 204 -0.46 -37.82 -13.96
N HIS A 205 0.27 -37.57 -15.05
CA HIS A 205 -0.05 -38.15 -16.32
C HIS A 205 0.20 -39.67 -16.20
N GLY A 206 -0.89 -40.40 -15.98
CA GLY A 206 -0.91 -41.84 -16.12
C GLY A 206 -0.63 -42.19 -17.58
N ALA A 207 0.42 -42.96 -17.79
CA ALA A 207 0.68 -43.65 -19.02
C ALA A 207 -0.42 -44.70 -19.27
N PHE A 208 -1.00 -44.66 -20.45
CA PHE A 208 -1.46 -45.82 -21.25
C PHE A 208 -1.30 -45.47 -22.71
#